data_36010c187d6db60b832bf7c72eb97ed9
#
_entry.id   36010c187d6db60b832bf7c72eb97ed9
#
_cell.length_a   1.000
_cell.length_b   1.000
_cell.length_c   1.000
_cell.angle_alpha   90.00
_cell.angle_beta   90.00
_cell.angle_gamma   90.00
#
_symmetry.space_group_name_H-M   'P 1'
#
loop_
_entity.id
_entity.type
_entity.pdbx_description
1 polymer ?
#
loop_
_entity_poly.entity_id
_entity_poly.type
_entity_poly.pdbx_seq_one_letter_code
_entity_poly.pdbx_strand_id
1 'polypeptide(L)'
;TKFKKNEYLGQQNEKTNQIGFIMSGMFRLSHIDADANEWIVGYSFVNDFVCDYPSFIKQATSTVNIQATTECEVYLLSLNHVCRDIPTLIRFLLR
;
A
#
# COMPACT_ATOMS: atom_id res chain seq x y z
N THR A 1 2.13 -13.15 4.29
CA THR A 1 1.74 -12.37 5.48
C THR A 1 0.23 -12.21 5.53
N LYS A 2 -0.32 -12.51 6.68
CA LYS A 2 -1.76 -12.39 6.90
C LYS A 2 -2.07 -11.13 7.70
N PHE A 3 -3.13 -10.43 7.28
CA PHE A 3 -3.66 -9.27 7.99
C PHE A 3 -5.06 -9.60 8.48
N LYS A 4 -5.34 -9.22 9.71
CA LYS A 4 -6.69 -9.28 10.26
C LYS A 4 -7.47 -8.05 9.83
N LYS A 5 -8.79 -8.13 9.88
CA LYS A 5 -9.65 -6.97 9.64
C LYS A 5 -9.21 -5.78 10.50
N ASN A 6 -9.13 -4.61 9.87
CA ASN A 6 -8.73 -3.33 10.46
C ASN A 6 -7.23 -3.17 10.72
N GLU A 7 -6.39 -4.17 10.46
CA GLU A 7 -4.95 -3.98 10.52
C GLU A 7 -4.43 -3.13 9.37
N TYR A 8 -3.35 -2.39 9.60
CA TYR A 8 -2.76 -1.50 8.61
C TYR A 8 -1.56 -2.14 7.94
N LEU A 9 -1.52 -2.08 6.61
CA LEU A 9 -0.32 -2.38 5.82
C LEU A 9 0.63 -1.17 5.83
N GLY A 10 0.08 0.02 5.78
CA GLY A 10 0.81 1.26 5.85
C GLY A 10 -0.02 2.34 6.51
N GLN A 11 0.65 3.30 7.13
CA GLN A 11 -0.01 4.40 7.83
C GLN A 11 0.49 5.74 7.33
N GLN A 12 -0.42 6.71 7.29
CA GLN A 12 -0.11 8.07 6.92
C GLN A 12 0.97 8.64 7.82
N ASN A 13 1.91 9.39 7.22
CA ASN A 13 3.07 9.99 7.88
C ASN A 13 4.16 8.99 8.32
N GLU A 14 3.99 7.71 8.05
CA GLU A 14 5.04 6.71 8.27
C GLU A 14 5.78 6.43 6.97
N LYS A 15 7.05 6.06 7.09
CA LYS A 15 7.88 5.79 5.92
C LYS A 15 7.43 4.51 5.24
N THR A 16 7.28 4.58 3.91
CA THR A 16 6.86 3.45 3.09
C THR A 16 8.09 2.70 2.58
N ASN A 17 8.23 1.43 2.98
CA ASN A 17 9.36 0.60 2.58
C ASN A 17 8.95 -0.76 2.03
N GLN A 18 7.66 -1.00 1.84
CA GLN A 18 7.12 -2.26 1.34
C GLN A 18 5.99 -2.03 0.37
N ILE A 19 5.90 -2.93 -0.62
CA ILE A 19 4.76 -3.06 -1.52
C ILE A 19 4.10 -4.40 -1.23
N GLY A 20 2.77 -4.41 -1.16
CA GLY A 20 2.01 -5.63 -1.00
C GLY A 20 1.36 -6.08 -2.30
N PHE A 21 1.43 -7.38 -2.60
CA PHE A 21 0.62 -8.01 -3.64
C PHE A 21 -0.51 -8.77 -2.96
N ILE A 22 -1.75 -8.41 -3.26
CA ILE A 22 -2.93 -8.95 -2.57
C ILE A 22 -3.31 -10.30 -3.15
N MET A 23 -3.16 -11.35 -2.33
CA MET A 23 -3.56 -12.71 -2.72
C MET A 23 -5.00 -13.02 -2.32
N SER A 24 -5.49 -12.41 -1.24
CA SER A 24 -6.90 -12.51 -0.84
C SER A 24 -7.29 -11.30 -0.02
N GLY A 25 -8.57 -10.93 -0.05
CA GLY A 25 -9.12 -9.83 0.71
C GLY A 25 -9.09 -8.49 -0.03
N MET A 26 -9.29 -7.41 0.71
CA MET A 26 -9.38 -6.06 0.15
C MET A 26 -8.81 -5.04 1.14
N PHE A 27 -8.12 -4.05 0.61
CA PHE A 27 -7.61 -2.92 1.38
C PHE A 27 -8.31 -1.62 1.01
N ARG A 28 -8.52 -0.79 2.00
CA ARG A 28 -9.06 0.57 1.84
C ARG A 28 -7.93 1.57 2.00
N LEU A 29 -7.82 2.50 1.06
CA LEU A 29 -6.86 3.59 1.10
C LEU A 29 -7.60 4.86 1.49
N SER A 30 -7.13 5.53 2.54
CA SER A 30 -7.76 6.76 3.04
C SER A 30 -6.70 7.79 3.41
N HIS A 31 -7.11 9.05 3.39
CA HIS A 31 -6.29 10.18 3.79
C HIS A 31 -7.02 10.99 4.85
N ILE A 32 -6.31 11.33 5.91
CA ILE A 32 -6.84 12.21 6.96
C ILE A 32 -6.22 13.59 6.78
N ASP A 33 -7.05 14.60 6.56
CA ASP A 33 -6.58 15.96 6.34
C ASP A 33 -6.29 16.69 7.66
N ALA A 34 -5.88 17.97 7.56
CA ALA A 34 -5.52 18.78 8.71
C ALA A 34 -6.69 19.03 9.66
N ASP A 35 -7.91 18.92 9.18
CA ASP A 35 -9.14 19.11 9.96
C ASP A 35 -9.67 17.79 10.53
N ALA A 36 -8.86 16.73 10.45
CA ALA A 36 -9.19 15.38 10.90
C ALA A 36 -10.35 14.73 10.13
N ASN A 37 -10.65 15.19 8.92
CA ASN A 37 -11.62 14.54 8.03
C ASN A 37 -10.93 13.38 7.29
N GLU A 38 -11.58 12.22 7.28
CA GLU A 38 -11.10 11.06 6.53
C GLU A 38 -11.73 11.04 5.13
N TRP A 39 -10.87 10.93 4.13
CA TRP A 39 -11.27 10.82 2.73
C TRP A 39 -10.87 9.45 2.21
N ILE A 40 -11.83 8.70 1.66
CA ILE A 40 -11.54 7.44 1.00
C ILE A 40 -10.98 7.78 -0.39
N VAL A 41 -9.74 7.38 -0.64
CA VAL A 41 -9.09 7.64 -1.94
C VAL A 41 -9.15 6.46 -2.88
N GLY A 42 -9.46 5.27 -2.38
CA GLY A 42 -9.63 4.10 -3.22
C GLY A 42 -9.61 2.80 -2.45
N TYR A 43 -9.68 1.72 -3.23
CA TYR A 43 -9.60 0.35 -2.73
C TYR A 43 -8.64 -0.45 -3.59
N SER A 44 -7.99 -1.44 -2.99
CA SER A 44 -7.15 -2.39 -3.70
C SER A 44 -7.68 -3.80 -3.49
N PHE A 45 -7.75 -4.56 -4.56
CA PHE A 45 -8.39 -5.88 -4.60
C PHE A 45 -7.38 -6.99 -4.88
N VAL A 46 -7.86 -8.23 -4.90
CA VAL A 46 -7.06 -9.40 -5.26
C VAL A 46 -6.35 -9.17 -6.60
N ASN A 47 -5.09 -9.54 -6.67
CA ASN A 47 -4.18 -9.37 -7.80
C ASN A 47 -3.71 -7.94 -8.03
N ASP A 48 -4.06 -6.99 -7.16
CA ASP A 48 -3.50 -5.65 -7.19
C ASP A 48 -2.25 -5.55 -6.33
N PHE A 49 -1.33 -4.68 -6.73
CA PHE A 49 -0.30 -4.17 -5.83
C PHE A 49 -0.87 -3.04 -5.01
N VAL A 50 -0.51 -2.99 -3.73
CA VAL A 50 -0.97 -1.95 -2.83
C VAL A 50 0.20 -1.26 -2.16
N CYS A 51 0.30 0.05 -2.40
CA CYS A 51 1.19 0.94 -1.65
C CYS A 51 0.91 2.39 -2.10
N ASP A 52 1.50 3.36 -1.38
CA ASP A 52 1.56 4.74 -1.86
C ASP A 52 2.77 4.85 -2.79
N TYR A 53 2.56 4.61 -4.08
CA TYR A 53 3.65 4.51 -5.04
C TYR A 53 4.53 5.75 -5.13
N PRO A 54 4.01 6.98 -5.21
CA PRO A 54 4.86 8.16 -5.24
C PRO A 54 5.75 8.28 -4.02
N SER A 55 5.20 8.03 -2.84
CA SER A 55 5.97 8.09 -1.59
C SER A 55 6.99 6.96 -1.50
N PHE A 56 6.63 5.76 -1.97
CA PHE A 56 7.53 4.62 -2.01
C PHE A 56 8.76 4.90 -2.90
N ILE A 57 8.52 5.39 -4.11
CA ILE A 57 9.59 5.68 -5.08
C ILE A 57 10.51 6.79 -4.57
N LYS A 58 9.94 7.81 -3.94
CA LYS A 58 10.71 8.95 -3.40
C LYS A 58 11.33 8.67 -2.03
N GLN A 59 11.04 7.53 -1.43
CA GLN A 59 11.44 7.24 -0.04
C GLN A 59 10.90 8.26 0.96
N ALA A 60 9.74 8.82 0.67
CA ALA A 60 9.05 9.76 1.54
C ALA A 60 8.05 9.04 2.46
N THR A 61 7.46 9.79 3.39
CA THR A 61 6.39 9.24 4.23
C THR A 61 5.10 9.07 3.42
N SER A 62 4.31 8.07 3.79
CA SER A 62 3.04 7.81 3.12
C SER A 62 2.04 8.93 3.35
N THR A 63 1.26 9.26 2.31
CA THR A 63 0.17 10.23 2.39
C THR A 63 -1.17 9.56 2.68
N VAL A 64 -1.21 8.23 2.72
CA VAL A 64 -2.46 7.48 2.91
C VAL A 64 -2.29 6.42 3.99
N ASN A 65 -3.43 6.06 4.59
CA ASN A 65 -3.56 4.86 5.40
C ASN A 65 -4.04 3.72 4.52
N ILE A 66 -3.42 2.55 4.65
CA ILE A 66 -3.79 1.35 3.90
C ILE A 66 -4.25 0.33 4.93
N GLN A 67 -5.55 0.12 5.01
CA GLN A 67 -6.19 -0.68 6.05
C GLN A 67 -6.95 -1.86 5.46
N ALA A 68 -6.75 -3.05 6.04
CA ALA A 68 -7.50 -4.24 5.65
C ALA A 68 -8.97 -4.08 6.04
N THR A 69 -9.88 -4.29 5.08
CA THR A 69 -11.32 -4.24 5.33
C THR A 69 -11.87 -5.60 5.72
N THR A 70 -11.13 -6.66 5.41
CA THR A 70 -11.43 -8.06 5.77
C THR A 70 -10.13 -8.73 6.14
N GLU A 71 -10.16 -10.01 6.48
CA GLU A 71 -8.92 -10.79 6.54
C GLU A 71 -8.27 -10.80 5.15
N CYS A 72 -6.98 -10.53 5.12
CA CYS A 72 -6.23 -10.42 3.87
C CYS A 72 -4.98 -11.30 3.94
N GLU A 73 -4.59 -11.84 2.79
CA GLU A 73 -3.29 -12.46 2.63
C GLU A 73 -2.52 -11.69 1.57
N VAL A 74 -1.29 -11.30 1.91
CA VAL A 74 -0.49 -10.38 1.11
C VAL A 74 0.93 -10.90 1.00
N TYR A 75 1.49 -10.86 -0.21
CA TYR A 75 2.90 -11.08 -0.43
C TYR A 75 3.61 -9.74 -0.35
N LEU A 76 4.48 -9.57 0.65
CA LEU A 76 5.18 -8.31 0.87
C LEU A 76 6.53 -8.31 0.16
N LEU A 77 6.78 -7.25 -0.59
CA LEU A 77 8.07 -6.99 -1.24
C LEU A 77 8.75 -5.86 -0.49
N SER A 78 9.94 -6.13 0.04
CA SER A 78 10.72 -5.10 0.69
C SER A 78 11.42 -4.21 -0.34
N LEU A 79 11.84 -3.03 0.10
CA LEU A 79 12.58 -2.09 -0.72
C LEU A 79 13.81 -2.73 -1.37
N ASN A 80 14.53 -3.57 -0.63
CA ASN A 80 15.74 -4.22 -1.14
C ASN A 80 15.47 -5.13 -2.34
N HIS A 81 14.32 -5.81 -2.36
CA HIS A 81 13.90 -6.61 -3.50
C HIS A 81 13.48 -5.73 -4.67
N VAL A 82 12.76 -4.65 -4.38
CA VAL A 82 12.20 -3.76 -5.40
C VAL A 82 13.29 -2.95 -6.10
N CYS A 83 14.37 -2.58 -5.39
CA CYS A 83 15.48 -1.84 -6.00
C CYS A 83 16.13 -2.56 -7.18
N ARG A 84 16.08 -3.89 -7.20
CA ARG A 84 16.61 -4.69 -8.32
C ARG A 84 15.66 -4.74 -9.51
N ASP A 85 14.36 -4.63 -9.24
CA ASP A 85 13.30 -4.82 -10.23
C ASP A 85 12.49 -3.56 -10.50
N ILE A 86 12.99 -2.39 -10.05
CA ILE A 86 12.31 -1.10 -10.23
C ILE A 86 11.87 -0.87 -11.68
N PRO A 87 12.71 -1.08 -12.71
CA PRO A 87 12.27 -0.86 -14.09
C PRO A 87 11.09 -1.74 -14.49
N THR A 88 11.11 -3.01 -14.10
CA THR A 88 10.02 -3.94 -14.37
C THR A 88 8.76 -3.56 -13.61
N LEU A 89 8.92 -3.19 -12.34
CA LEU A 89 7.80 -2.78 -11.50
C LEU A 89 7.15 -1.50 -12.04
N ILE A 90 7.95 -0.52 -12.43
CA ILE A 90 7.44 0.72 -13.02
C ILE A 90 6.66 0.44 -14.30
N ARG A 91 7.14 -0.44 -15.17
CA ARG A 91 6.40 -0.86 -16.36
C ARG A 91 5.06 -1.47 -16.00
N PHE A 92 5.03 -2.31 -14.98
CA PHE A 92 3.81 -2.95 -14.53
C PHE A 92 2.80 -1.91 -14.01
N LEU A 93 3.27 -0.94 -13.23
CA LEU A 93 2.42 0.09 -12.63
C LEU A 93 1.92 1.13 -13.62
N LEU A 94 2.63 1.35 -14.72
CA LEU A 94 2.26 2.35 -15.73
C LEU A 94 1.40 1.79 -16.86
N ARG A 95 1.02 0.55 -16.79
CA ARG A 95 0.12 -0.06 -17.77
C ARG A 95 -1.28 0.52 -17.74
#